data_8ff1800e151e6f7d33e304fe28291ac4
#
_entry.id   8ff1800e151e6f7d33e304fe28291ac4
#
_cell.length_a   1.000
_cell.length_b   1.000
_cell.length_c   1.000
_cell.angle_alpha   90.00
_cell.angle_beta   90.00
_cell.angle_gamma   90.00
#
_symmetry.space_group_name_H-M   'P 1'
#
loop_
_entity.id
_entity.type
_entity.pdbx_description
1 polymer ?
#
loop_
_entity_poly.entity_id
_entity_poly.type
_entity_poly.pdbx_seq_one_letter_code
_entity_poly.pdbx_strand_id
1 'polypeptide(L)'
;MTDAITETASEAAERTRVAVVLARGLGTRMRASSPAGSGLTSQQATAAASGYKALMPIGEHRLIDYSLSALVDAGIERAVLVVGPEHEDFRRHIDSLELTRLTIDLAVQVTPLGTADAVLSAEAAVDGEPFLMVNGDNYYPRQVLRDLARHRGNALAGFERAALVAESNIPAER
;
A
#
# COMPACT_ATOMS: atom_id res chain seq x y z
N MET A 1 -27.30 -18.67 16.70
CA MET A 1 -26.37 -19.79 16.38
C MET A 1 -25.24 -19.15 15.58
N THR A 2 -24.12 -18.92 16.23
CA THR A 2 -22.97 -18.22 15.65
C THR A 2 -22.07 -19.31 15.06
N ASP A 3 -22.10 -19.48 13.73
CA ASP A 3 -21.12 -20.30 13.06
C ASP A 3 -19.77 -19.58 13.11
N ALA A 4 -19.01 -19.86 14.17
CA ALA A 4 -17.59 -19.60 14.19
C ALA A 4 -16.96 -20.57 13.18
N ILE A 5 -16.67 -20.06 11.98
CA ILE A 5 -15.86 -20.80 11.01
C ILE A 5 -14.48 -20.94 11.65
N THR A 6 -14.21 -22.13 12.19
CA THR A 6 -12.90 -22.50 12.68
C THR A 6 -12.01 -22.65 11.45
N GLU A 7 -11.24 -21.61 11.11
CA GLU A 7 -10.20 -21.69 10.08
C GLU A 7 -9.27 -22.84 10.46
N THR A 8 -9.13 -23.85 9.62
CA THR A 8 -8.30 -25.01 9.94
C THR A 8 -6.82 -24.58 9.95
N ALA A 9 -6.00 -25.16 10.85
CA ALA A 9 -4.56 -24.88 10.93
C ALA A 9 -3.84 -25.07 9.59
N SER A 10 -4.37 -25.91 8.69
CA SER A 10 -3.89 -26.14 7.33
C SER A 10 -4.16 -24.94 6.40
N GLU A 11 -5.32 -24.30 6.50
CA GLU A 11 -5.65 -23.11 5.69
C GLU A 11 -4.87 -21.87 6.16
N ALA A 12 -4.64 -21.73 7.46
CA ALA A 12 -3.83 -20.66 8.03
C ALA A 12 -2.34 -20.76 7.64
N ALA A 13 -1.82 -21.97 7.40
CA ALA A 13 -0.43 -22.20 6.99
C ALA A 13 -0.17 -21.91 5.50
N GLU A 14 -1.20 -21.83 4.67
CA GLU A 14 -1.08 -21.74 3.20
C GLU A 14 -1.32 -20.34 2.63
N ARG A 15 -1.72 -19.37 3.45
CA ARG A 15 -1.99 -18.00 2.98
C ARG A 15 -0.75 -17.13 2.99
N THR A 16 -0.70 -16.18 2.04
CA THR A 16 0.31 -15.13 2.01
C THR A 16 0.18 -14.20 3.22
N ARG A 17 1.26 -14.01 3.97
CA ARG A 17 1.31 -13.16 5.19
C ARG A 17 2.17 -11.92 5.02
N VAL A 18 2.91 -11.82 3.92
CA VAL A 18 3.81 -10.72 3.61
C VAL A 18 3.19 -9.84 2.53
N ALA A 19 3.30 -8.53 2.68
CA ALA A 19 2.98 -7.58 1.63
C ALA A 19 4.18 -6.71 1.27
N VAL A 20 4.41 -6.47 -0.01
CA VAL A 20 5.32 -5.46 -0.54
C VAL A 20 4.49 -4.25 -0.94
N VAL A 21 4.72 -3.12 -0.30
CA VAL A 21 3.97 -1.87 -0.50
C VAL A 21 4.87 -0.86 -1.21
N LEU A 22 4.54 -0.52 -2.45
CA LEU A 22 5.33 0.42 -3.24
C LEU A 22 4.98 1.86 -2.83
N ALA A 23 5.82 2.47 -2.02
CA ALA A 23 5.58 3.80 -1.43
C ALA A 23 6.57 4.89 -1.89
N ARG A 24 7.47 4.58 -2.85
CA ARG A 24 8.44 5.55 -3.38
C ARG A 24 7.83 6.61 -4.30
N GLY A 25 6.58 6.46 -4.73
CA GLY A 25 5.96 7.35 -5.72
C GLY A 25 6.07 8.84 -5.35
N LEU A 26 6.92 9.57 -6.07
CA LEU A 26 7.24 10.99 -5.80
C LEU A 26 6.14 11.98 -6.24
N GLY A 27 4.94 11.52 -6.61
CA GLY A 27 3.83 12.39 -6.97
C GLY A 27 4.18 13.51 -7.97
N THR A 28 5.09 13.27 -8.91
CA THR A 28 5.60 14.28 -9.84
C THR A 28 4.49 15.02 -10.59
N ARG A 29 3.41 14.32 -10.98
CA ARG A 29 2.24 14.95 -11.61
C ARG A 29 1.49 15.86 -10.62
N MET A 30 1.38 15.46 -9.36
CA MET A 30 0.71 16.23 -8.31
C MET A 30 1.48 17.51 -7.98
N ARG A 31 2.82 17.44 -7.95
CA ARG A 31 3.69 18.63 -7.79
C ARG A 31 3.57 19.59 -8.97
N ALA A 32 3.45 19.07 -10.19
CA ALA A 32 3.28 19.87 -11.39
C ALA A 32 1.86 20.49 -11.54
N SER A 33 0.86 19.90 -10.88
CA SER A 33 -0.55 20.27 -11.01
C SER A 33 -1.10 21.07 -9.84
N SER A 34 -0.28 21.50 -8.86
CA SER A 34 -0.73 22.31 -7.72
C SER A 34 -0.75 23.81 -8.08
N PRO A 35 -1.83 24.34 -8.69
CA PRO A 35 -2.02 25.78 -8.79
C PRO A 35 -2.34 26.32 -7.40
N ALA A 36 -1.93 27.53 -7.13
CA ALA A 36 -2.44 28.31 -6.00
C ALA A 36 -3.98 28.33 -6.11
N GLY A 37 -4.68 27.62 -5.18
CA GLY A 37 -6.15 27.50 -5.21
C GLY A 37 -6.71 26.07 -5.18
N SER A 38 -5.88 25.05 -5.03
CA SER A 38 -6.29 23.62 -5.10
C SER A 38 -7.12 23.08 -3.92
N GLY A 39 -7.60 23.91 -3.00
CA GLY A 39 -8.42 23.46 -1.85
C GLY A 39 -7.70 22.51 -0.87
N LEU A 40 -6.39 22.33 -1.03
CA LEU A 40 -5.56 21.54 -0.12
C LEU A 40 -5.35 22.29 1.20
N THR A 41 -5.41 21.57 2.32
CA THR A 41 -4.97 22.11 3.61
C THR A 41 -3.46 22.37 3.58
N SER A 42 -2.94 23.20 4.50
CA SER A 42 -1.51 23.46 4.61
C SER A 42 -0.68 22.18 4.83
N GLN A 43 -1.21 21.21 5.57
CA GLN A 43 -0.58 19.91 5.79
C GLN A 43 -0.54 19.07 4.51
N GLN A 44 -1.63 19.06 3.75
CA GLN A 44 -1.70 18.37 2.46
C GLN A 44 -0.76 19.00 1.43
N ALA A 45 -0.66 20.33 1.42
CA ALA A 45 0.28 21.03 0.55
C ALA A 45 1.74 20.70 0.90
N THR A 46 2.09 20.62 2.19
CA THR A 46 3.42 20.19 2.65
C THR A 46 3.72 18.74 2.25
N ALA A 47 2.78 17.83 2.46
CA ALA A 47 2.91 16.42 2.05
C ALA A 47 3.01 16.27 0.53
N ALA A 48 2.28 17.08 -0.24
CA ALA A 48 2.38 17.12 -1.69
C ALA A 48 3.76 17.62 -2.15
N ALA A 49 4.34 18.59 -1.44
CA ALA A 49 5.67 19.13 -1.73
C ALA A 49 6.79 18.11 -1.42
N SER A 50 6.67 17.31 -0.36
CA SER A 50 7.61 16.21 -0.05
C SER A 50 7.56 15.09 -1.12
N GLY A 51 6.46 15.02 -1.86
CA GLY A 51 6.28 14.09 -2.97
C GLY A 51 5.79 12.69 -2.59
N TYR A 52 5.71 12.35 -1.30
CA TYR A 52 5.22 11.05 -0.85
C TYR A 52 3.69 11.05 -0.71
N LYS A 53 2.98 10.69 -1.77
CA LYS A 53 1.52 10.59 -1.77
C LYS A 53 0.98 9.67 -0.68
N ALA A 54 1.68 8.59 -0.40
CA ALA A 54 1.30 7.63 0.64
C ALA A 54 1.24 8.27 2.04
N LEU A 55 2.03 9.32 2.30
CA LEU A 55 2.01 10.08 3.55
C LEU A 55 1.02 11.25 3.56
N MET A 56 0.19 11.41 2.53
CA MET A 56 -0.81 12.48 2.47
C MET A 56 -1.83 12.33 3.60
N PRO A 57 -2.08 13.41 4.39
CA PRO A 57 -3.10 13.39 5.43
C PRO A 57 -4.51 13.24 4.87
N ILE A 58 -5.27 12.29 5.42
CA ILE A 58 -6.69 12.06 5.16
C ILE A 58 -7.40 11.96 6.51
N GLY A 59 -8.07 13.03 6.93
CA GLY A 59 -8.59 13.14 8.29
C GLY A 59 -7.46 13.15 9.32
N GLU A 60 -7.55 12.31 10.33
CA GLU A 60 -6.56 12.18 11.42
C GLU A 60 -5.40 11.23 11.08
N HIS A 61 -5.49 10.50 9.96
CA HIS A 61 -4.54 9.49 9.54
C HIS A 61 -3.87 9.86 8.21
N ARG A 62 -2.90 9.07 7.78
CA ARG A 62 -2.27 9.17 6.46
C ARG A 62 -2.85 8.13 5.51
N LEU A 63 -2.77 8.36 4.21
CA LEU A 63 -3.28 7.42 3.21
C LEU A 63 -2.72 5.99 3.41
N ILE A 64 -1.43 5.88 3.73
CA ILE A 64 -0.76 4.60 3.99
C ILE A 64 -1.40 3.84 5.17
N ASP A 65 -1.89 4.51 6.20
CA ASP A 65 -2.46 3.87 7.39
C ASP A 65 -3.74 3.09 7.04
N TYR A 66 -4.55 3.64 6.14
CA TYR A 66 -5.74 2.93 5.62
C TYR A 66 -5.35 1.69 4.81
N SER A 67 -4.28 1.79 4.00
CA SER A 67 -3.78 0.67 3.21
C SER A 67 -3.20 -0.43 4.12
N LEU A 68 -2.41 -0.05 5.13
CA LEU A 68 -1.85 -0.99 6.11
C LEU A 68 -2.96 -1.66 6.94
N SER A 69 -3.97 -0.90 7.38
CA SER A 69 -5.13 -1.47 8.08
C SER A 69 -5.88 -2.49 7.23
N ALA A 70 -6.11 -2.19 5.94
CA ALA A 70 -6.78 -3.11 5.03
C ALA A 70 -5.96 -4.41 4.79
N LEU A 71 -4.62 -4.30 4.72
CA LEU A 71 -3.71 -5.46 4.64
C LEU A 71 -3.79 -6.32 5.90
N VAL A 72 -3.78 -5.73 7.10
CA VAL A 72 -3.95 -6.44 8.37
C VAL A 72 -5.29 -7.18 8.41
N ASP A 73 -6.37 -6.53 7.97
CA ASP A 73 -7.70 -7.15 7.90
C ASP A 73 -7.76 -8.29 6.85
N ALA A 74 -6.89 -8.29 5.87
CA ALA A 74 -6.73 -9.38 4.91
C ALA A 74 -5.87 -10.55 5.44
N GLY A 75 -5.23 -10.37 6.60
CA GLY A 75 -4.41 -11.39 7.25
C GLY A 75 -2.92 -11.23 6.99
N ILE A 76 -2.47 -10.09 6.49
CA ILE A 76 -1.05 -9.75 6.38
C ILE A 76 -0.50 -9.43 7.77
N GLU A 77 0.65 -9.99 8.09
CA GLU A 77 1.34 -9.87 9.38
C GLU A 77 2.65 -9.08 9.26
N ARG A 78 3.22 -9.00 8.04
CA ARG A 78 4.44 -8.25 7.75
C ARG A 78 4.29 -7.43 6.46
N ALA A 79 4.67 -6.16 6.50
CA ALA A 79 4.69 -5.28 5.33
C ALA A 79 6.10 -4.76 5.08
N VAL A 80 6.59 -4.91 3.85
CA VAL A 80 7.84 -4.32 3.39
C VAL A 80 7.49 -3.07 2.58
N LEU A 81 7.76 -1.88 3.14
CA LEU A 81 7.54 -0.62 2.45
C LEU A 81 8.75 -0.29 1.57
N VAL A 82 8.54 -0.24 0.27
CA VAL A 82 9.56 0.20 -0.68
C VAL A 82 9.53 1.72 -0.79
N VAL A 83 10.59 2.36 -0.31
CA VAL A 83 10.73 3.81 -0.20
C VAL A 83 11.95 4.32 -0.98
N GLY A 84 12.08 5.64 -1.14
CA GLY A 84 13.30 6.26 -1.67
C GLY A 84 14.39 6.45 -0.62
N PRO A 85 15.59 6.92 -1.02
CA PRO A 85 16.67 7.22 -0.09
C PRO A 85 16.28 8.25 0.99
N GLU A 86 15.45 9.23 0.63
CA GLU A 86 14.96 10.28 1.56
C GLU A 86 13.68 9.81 2.27
N HIS A 87 13.76 8.78 3.10
CA HIS A 87 12.61 8.13 3.73
C HIS A 87 12.41 8.45 5.22
N GLU A 88 13.07 9.47 5.75
CA GLU A 88 12.99 9.82 7.17
C GLU A 88 11.56 10.15 7.64
N ASP A 89 10.72 10.71 6.76
CA ASP A 89 9.32 10.98 7.08
C ASP A 89 8.50 9.68 7.22
N PHE A 90 8.80 8.66 6.43
CA PHE A 90 8.21 7.32 6.59
C PHE A 90 8.66 6.69 7.90
N ARG A 91 9.97 6.68 8.18
CA ARG A 91 10.52 6.14 9.42
C ARG A 91 9.86 6.78 10.63
N ARG A 92 9.85 8.10 10.70
CA ARG A 92 9.24 8.85 11.81
C ARG A 92 7.75 8.55 11.96
N HIS A 93 7.03 8.41 10.83
CA HIS A 93 5.62 8.08 10.88
C HIS A 93 5.39 6.67 11.41
N ILE A 94 6.11 5.67 10.89
CA ILE A 94 6.01 4.27 11.32
C ILE A 94 6.37 4.13 12.80
N ASP A 95 7.44 4.78 13.26
CA ASP A 95 7.87 4.76 14.66
C ASP A 95 6.82 5.38 15.61
N SER A 96 5.94 6.26 15.08
CA SER A 96 4.83 6.84 15.82
C SER A 96 3.60 5.95 15.91
N LEU A 97 3.52 4.85 15.14
CA LEU A 97 2.39 3.93 15.13
C LEU A 97 2.56 2.87 16.23
N GLU A 98 1.54 2.69 17.07
CA GLU A 98 1.50 1.61 18.06
C GLU A 98 0.99 0.32 17.41
N LEU A 99 1.85 -0.33 16.60
CA LEU A 99 1.47 -1.52 15.84
C LEU A 99 1.55 -2.77 16.71
N THR A 100 0.43 -3.50 16.81
CA THR A 100 0.34 -4.76 17.56
C THR A 100 0.12 -5.99 16.68
N ARG A 101 -0.32 -5.80 15.43
CA ARG A 101 -0.72 -6.87 14.50
C ARG A 101 0.09 -6.89 13.21
N LEU A 102 0.98 -5.92 13.00
CA LEU A 102 1.75 -5.76 11.78
C LEU A 102 3.18 -5.38 12.11
N THR A 103 4.14 -6.09 11.52
CA THR A 103 5.54 -5.68 11.51
C THR A 103 5.82 -4.92 10.20
N ILE A 104 6.60 -3.84 10.26
CA ILE A 104 6.95 -3.06 9.07
C ILE A 104 8.47 -3.02 8.91
N ASP A 105 8.92 -3.44 7.73
CA ASP A 105 10.30 -3.29 7.26
C ASP A 105 10.37 -2.21 6.17
N LEU A 106 11.52 -1.54 6.06
CA LEU A 106 11.79 -0.60 4.98
C LEU A 106 12.79 -1.19 4.00
N ALA A 107 12.46 -1.18 2.72
CA ALA A 107 13.37 -1.48 1.63
C ALA A 107 13.61 -0.22 0.79
N VAL A 108 14.89 0.09 0.51
CA VAL A 108 15.25 1.34 -0.19
C VAL A 108 15.50 1.05 -1.66
N GLN A 109 14.63 1.57 -2.51
CA GLN A 109 14.88 1.64 -3.94
C GLN A 109 15.76 2.86 -4.24
N VAL A 110 17.05 2.67 -4.48
CA VAL A 110 18.01 3.78 -4.66
C VAL A 110 17.70 4.55 -5.95
N THR A 111 17.54 3.87 -7.07
CA THR A 111 17.25 4.48 -8.38
C THR A 111 15.84 4.10 -8.84
N PRO A 112 14.99 5.06 -9.31
CA PRO A 112 13.61 4.74 -9.70
C PRO A 112 13.53 4.11 -11.10
N LEU A 113 13.94 2.87 -11.25
CA LEU A 113 13.95 2.14 -12.52
C LEU A 113 12.61 1.46 -12.86
N GLY A 114 11.56 1.73 -12.08
CA GLY A 114 10.21 1.23 -12.33
C GLY A 114 9.73 0.21 -11.29
N THR A 115 8.54 -0.35 -11.53
CA THR A 115 7.85 -1.23 -10.58
C THR A 115 8.61 -2.52 -10.29
N ALA A 116 9.17 -3.16 -11.32
CA ALA A 116 9.92 -4.41 -11.14
C ALA A 116 11.17 -4.20 -10.26
N ASP A 117 11.91 -3.12 -10.47
CA ASP A 117 13.07 -2.75 -9.66
C ASP A 117 12.67 -2.39 -8.22
N ALA A 118 11.51 -1.74 -8.04
CA ALA A 118 10.96 -1.48 -6.71
C ALA A 118 10.67 -2.79 -5.96
N VAL A 119 10.06 -3.77 -6.61
CA VAL A 119 9.80 -5.10 -6.02
C VAL A 119 11.12 -5.82 -5.72
N LEU A 120 12.08 -5.77 -6.62
CA LEU A 120 13.41 -6.37 -6.44
C LEU A 120 14.14 -5.76 -5.23
N SER A 121 13.97 -4.46 -4.98
CA SER A 121 14.55 -3.81 -3.79
C SER A 121 14.05 -4.40 -2.47
N ALA A 122 12.90 -5.08 -2.46
CA ALA A 122 12.35 -5.76 -1.29
C ALA A 122 12.82 -7.22 -1.14
N GLU A 123 13.57 -7.80 -2.10
CA GLU A 123 13.92 -9.21 -2.16
C GLU A 123 14.50 -9.73 -0.84
N ALA A 124 15.50 -9.03 -0.30
CA ALA A 124 16.16 -9.43 0.95
C ALA A 124 15.22 -9.42 2.16
N ALA A 125 14.25 -8.50 2.19
CA ALA A 125 13.30 -8.40 3.28
C ALA A 125 12.15 -9.40 3.14
N VAL A 126 11.81 -9.81 1.92
CA VAL A 126 10.79 -10.84 1.65
C VAL A 126 11.32 -12.25 1.92
N ASP A 127 12.63 -12.47 1.72
CA ASP A 127 13.34 -13.72 2.01
C ASP A 127 12.70 -14.96 1.37
N GLY A 128 12.29 -14.84 0.11
CA GLY A 128 11.70 -15.93 -0.67
C GLY A 128 10.25 -16.31 -0.30
N GLU A 129 9.64 -15.64 0.64
CA GLU A 129 8.24 -15.87 1.00
C GLU A 129 7.28 -15.39 -0.10
N PRO A 130 6.13 -16.04 -0.30
CA PRO A 130 5.05 -15.50 -1.10
C PRO A 130 4.60 -14.15 -0.56
N PHE A 131 4.37 -13.18 -1.44
CA PHE A 131 3.94 -11.85 -1.02
C PHE A 131 2.83 -11.27 -1.89
N LEU A 132 2.05 -10.38 -1.30
CA LEU A 132 1.06 -9.56 -1.98
C LEU A 132 1.69 -8.20 -2.32
N MET A 133 1.71 -7.80 -3.59
CA MET A 133 2.21 -6.49 -4.00
C MET A 133 1.06 -5.49 -4.15
N VAL A 134 1.19 -4.32 -3.53
CA VAL A 134 0.23 -3.21 -3.62
C VAL A 134 0.94 -1.87 -3.81
N ASN A 135 0.26 -0.91 -4.45
CA ASN A 135 0.74 0.47 -4.48
C ASN A 135 0.31 1.19 -3.20
N GLY A 136 1.23 1.89 -2.55
CA GLY A 136 1.00 2.58 -1.28
C GLY A 136 0.15 3.86 -1.42
N ASP A 137 -0.12 4.32 -2.64
CA ASP A 137 -0.96 5.47 -2.94
C ASP A 137 -2.37 5.08 -3.46
N ASN A 138 -2.72 3.79 -3.38
CA ASN A 138 -4.04 3.27 -3.74
C ASN A 138 -4.73 2.64 -2.52
N TYR A 139 -6.05 2.74 -2.47
CA TYR A 139 -6.87 1.98 -1.54
C TYR A 139 -7.56 0.83 -2.27
N TYR A 140 -7.45 -0.36 -1.72
CA TYR A 140 -8.01 -1.59 -2.30
C TYR A 140 -9.17 -2.12 -1.45
N PRO A 141 -10.22 -2.66 -2.07
CA PRO A 141 -11.29 -3.34 -1.32
C PRO A 141 -10.72 -4.52 -0.50
N ARG A 142 -11.10 -4.60 0.77
CA ARG A 142 -10.61 -5.65 1.70
C ARG A 142 -10.82 -7.06 1.16
N GLN A 143 -11.95 -7.31 0.48
CA GLN A 143 -12.23 -8.62 -0.09
C GLN A 143 -11.21 -9.02 -1.14
N VAL A 144 -10.83 -8.09 -2.03
CA VAL A 144 -9.81 -8.33 -3.06
C VAL A 144 -8.46 -8.70 -2.44
N LEU A 145 -8.05 -8.00 -1.38
CA LEU A 145 -6.81 -8.31 -0.67
C LEU A 145 -6.85 -9.69 -0.01
N ARG A 146 -7.99 -10.07 0.59
CA ARG A 146 -8.19 -11.40 1.18
C ARG A 146 -8.14 -12.51 0.15
N ASP A 147 -8.80 -12.32 -0.99
CA ASP A 147 -8.86 -13.31 -2.06
C ASP A 147 -7.47 -13.54 -2.66
N LEU A 148 -6.71 -12.46 -2.90
CA LEU A 148 -5.33 -12.56 -3.36
C LEU A 148 -4.41 -13.22 -2.32
N ALA A 149 -4.53 -12.86 -1.02
CA ALA A 149 -3.71 -13.45 0.03
C ALA A 149 -3.94 -14.95 0.22
N ARG A 150 -5.13 -15.45 -0.15
CA ARG A 150 -5.50 -16.88 -0.11
C ARG A 150 -5.24 -17.62 -1.43
N HIS A 151 -4.96 -16.88 -2.49
CA HIS A 151 -4.73 -17.49 -3.80
C HIS A 151 -3.39 -18.22 -3.83
N ARG A 152 -3.39 -19.42 -4.42
CA ARG A 152 -2.17 -20.20 -4.64
C ARG A 152 -1.56 -19.87 -5.99
N GLY A 153 -0.29 -19.56 -6.00
CA GLY A 153 0.44 -19.19 -7.22
C GLY A 153 0.28 -17.71 -7.58
N ASN A 154 0.65 -17.36 -8.79
CA ASN A 154 0.64 -15.98 -9.26
C ASN A 154 -0.78 -15.55 -9.67
N ALA A 155 -1.25 -14.44 -9.15
CA ALA A 155 -2.54 -13.85 -9.47
C ALA A 155 -2.48 -12.33 -9.49
N LEU A 156 -3.44 -11.72 -10.15
CA LEU A 156 -3.65 -10.27 -10.10
C LEU A 156 -5.15 -9.97 -10.02
N ALA A 157 -5.50 -8.86 -9.37
CA ALA A 157 -6.86 -8.37 -9.35
C ALA A 157 -7.16 -7.57 -10.61
N GLY A 158 -8.12 -8.02 -11.41
CA GLY A 158 -8.68 -7.27 -12.53
C GLY A 158 -9.91 -6.51 -12.08
N PHE A 159 -9.98 -5.21 -12.39
CA PHE A 159 -11.16 -4.40 -12.14
C PHE A 159 -11.87 -4.10 -13.46
N GLU A 160 -13.19 -4.24 -13.48
CA GLU A 160 -13.98 -3.92 -14.66
C GLU A 160 -13.91 -2.40 -14.95
N ARG A 161 -13.53 -2.04 -16.18
CA ARG A 161 -13.34 -0.64 -16.56
C ARG A 161 -14.60 0.20 -16.37
N ALA A 162 -15.76 -0.35 -16.74
CA ALA A 162 -17.03 0.37 -16.61
C ALA A 162 -17.34 0.72 -15.15
N ALA A 163 -17.09 -0.22 -14.22
CA ALA A 163 -17.26 0.00 -12.79
C ALA A 163 -16.27 1.06 -12.26
N LEU A 164 -15.00 0.99 -12.68
CA LEU A 164 -14.01 2.00 -12.29
C LEU A 164 -14.38 3.41 -12.76
N VAL A 165 -14.90 3.55 -13.97
CA VAL A 165 -15.34 4.85 -14.50
C VAL A 165 -16.58 5.36 -13.75
N ALA A 166 -17.52 4.47 -13.41
CA ALA A 166 -18.75 4.86 -12.71
C ALA A 166 -18.51 5.23 -11.24
N GLU A 167 -17.59 4.55 -10.56
CA GLU A 167 -17.38 4.65 -9.10
C GLU A 167 -16.14 5.48 -8.71
N SER A 168 -15.41 6.01 -9.67
CA SER A 168 -14.19 6.80 -9.43
C SER A 168 -14.11 8.02 -10.34
N ASN A 169 -13.09 8.84 -10.13
CA ASN A 169 -12.78 10.00 -10.97
C ASN A 169 -11.83 9.68 -12.14
N ILE A 170 -11.75 8.40 -12.55
CA ILE A 170 -10.96 7.99 -13.71
C ILE A 170 -11.70 8.41 -14.98
N PRO A 171 -11.06 9.19 -15.88
CA PRO A 171 -11.69 9.59 -17.14
C PRO A 171 -11.99 8.39 -18.05
N ALA A 172 -13.18 8.40 -18.68
CA ALA A 172 -13.60 7.34 -19.60
C ALA A 172 -12.68 7.16 -20.83
N GLU A 173 -11.94 8.21 -21.19
CA GLU A 173 -11.11 8.32 -22.40
C GLU A 173 -9.65 7.85 -22.21
N ARG A 174 -9.33 7.13 -21.14
CA ARG A 174 -7.99 6.59 -20.89
C ARG A 174 -7.91 5.08 -21.05
#